data_f64f6e2fb17ab001c1cc21e41833ece9
#
_entry.id   f64f6e2fb17ab001c1cc21e41833ece9
#
_cell.length_a   1.000
_cell.length_b   1.000
_cell.length_c   1.000
_cell.angle_alpha   90.00
_cell.angle_beta   90.00
_cell.angle_gamma   90.00
#
_symmetry.space_group_name_H-M   'P 1'
#
loop_
_entity.id
_entity.type
_entity.pdbx_description
1 polymer ?
#
loop_
_entity_poly.entity_id
_entity_poly.type
_entity_poly.pdbx_seq_one_letter_code
_entity_poly.pdbx_strand_id
1 'polypeptide(L)'
;FKRAASLPSLSAQAAYQYFVKRRSRMAAFERLGRALPAGFFSGQAMQQRLARIFSEPGRTDDFRQLKRKLVLVATDLDSGEAVPFGEPGLDDVPISLAVQASAALPGLYAPVEVNGRTCVDGALKKTLHASVLLDEGLDLLICLNPLVPFDATHSPRHKVLGSNEERIPKLIDGGMPVVLSQTFRSLIHSRLELGMKGYAQTHPQTDILLLEPDHRDAELFLANTFSWSQRRALAEHAYQRTREMLRSQRS
;
A
#
# COMPACT_ATOMS: atom_id res chain seq x y z
N PHE A 1 3.35 -10.88 -19.03
CA PHE A 1 3.52 -11.97 -20.02
C PHE A 1 4.80 -11.81 -20.83
N LYS A 2 5.18 -10.62 -21.35
CA LYS A 2 6.41 -10.43 -22.16
C LYS A 2 7.70 -10.85 -21.43
N ARG A 3 7.80 -10.62 -20.11
CA ARG A 3 8.97 -11.03 -19.29
C ARG A 3 9.01 -12.55 -19.05
N ALA A 4 7.86 -13.20 -18.88
CA ALA A 4 7.80 -14.64 -18.74
C ALA A 4 8.19 -15.38 -20.04
N ALA A 5 7.93 -14.80 -21.21
CA ALA A 5 8.38 -15.35 -22.49
C ALA A 5 9.92 -15.38 -22.65
N SER A 6 10.66 -14.61 -21.89
CA SER A 6 12.14 -14.61 -21.87
C SER A 6 12.74 -15.68 -20.94
N LEU A 7 11.94 -16.39 -20.15
CA LEU A 7 12.41 -17.43 -19.23
C LEU A 7 13.32 -18.49 -19.86
N PRO A 8 12.99 -19.08 -21.04
CA PRO A 8 13.87 -20.08 -21.63
C PRO A 8 15.24 -19.54 -22.02
N SER A 9 15.31 -18.32 -22.55
CA SER A 9 16.59 -17.69 -22.95
C SER A 9 17.39 -17.25 -21.74
N LEU A 10 16.75 -16.72 -20.71
CA LEU A 10 17.42 -16.31 -19.46
C LEU A 10 17.91 -17.51 -18.65
N SER A 11 17.16 -18.60 -18.60
CA SER A 11 17.59 -19.84 -17.95
C SER A 11 18.78 -20.48 -18.68
N ALA A 12 18.76 -20.52 -20.00
CA ALA A 12 19.89 -20.99 -20.79
C ALA A 12 21.15 -20.14 -20.58
N GLN A 13 20.99 -18.80 -20.55
CA GLN A 13 22.12 -17.89 -20.27
C GLN A 13 22.61 -17.99 -18.82
N ALA A 14 21.72 -18.19 -17.84
CA ALA A 14 22.09 -18.40 -16.45
C ALA A 14 22.87 -19.72 -16.28
N ALA A 15 22.40 -20.81 -16.91
CA ALA A 15 23.07 -22.10 -16.92
C ALA A 15 24.44 -22.00 -17.60
N TYR A 16 24.54 -21.39 -18.76
CA TYR A 16 25.81 -21.17 -19.47
C TYR A 16 26.81 -20.39 -18.60
N GLN A 17 26.37 -19.33 -17.91
CA GLN A 17 27.28 -18.58 -17.05
C GLN A 17 27.69 -19.32 -15.78
N TYR A 18 26.78 -20.11 -15.22
CA TYR A 18 27.10 -20.93 -14.06
C TYR A 18 28.10 -22.07 -14.42
N PHE A 19 27.80 -22.82 -15.47
CA PHE A 19 28.59 -24.01 -15.82
C PHE A 19 29.86 -23.70 -16.62
N VAL A 20 29.81 -22.70 -17.52
CA VAL A 20 30.94 -22.41 -18.44
C VAL A 20 31.83 -21.28 -17.91
N LYS A 21 31.26 -20.18 -17.42
CA LYS A 21 32.03 -19.02 -16.93
C LYS A 21 32.33 -19.07 -15.43
N ARG A 22 31.93 -20.13 -14.71
CA ARG A 22 32.13 -20.30 -13.26
C ARG A 22 31.76 -19.05 -12.42
N ARG A 23 30.78 -18.27 -12.86
CA ARG A 23 30.27 -17.12 -12.08
C ARG A 23 29.43 -17.59 -10.89
N SER A 24 29.31 -16.73 -9.87
CA SER A 24 28.63 -17.08 -8.63
C SER A 24 27.14 -17.42 -8.88
N ARG A 25 26.57 -18.29 -8.02
CA ARG A 25 25.15 -18.65 -8.03
C ARG A 25 24.25 -17.40 -7.96
N MET A 26 24.71 -16.34 -7.28
CA MET A 26 24.01 -15.07 -7.16
C MET A 26 23.81 -14.38 -8.52
N ALA A 27 24.82 -14.39 -9.40
CA ALA A 27 24.70 -13.79 -10.74
C ALA A 27 23.73 -14.56 -11.65
N ALA A 28 23.60 -15.87 -11.46
CA ALA A 28 22.58 -16.68 -12.16
C ALA A 28 21.17 -16.38 -11.63
N PHE A 29 21.02 -16.25 -10.31
CA PHE A 29 19.76 -15.91 -9.66
C PHE A 29 19.27 -14.50 -10.04
N GLU A 30 20.16 -13.51 -10.10
CA GLU A 30 19.85 -12.15 -10.52
C GLU A 30 19.26 -12.09 -11.94
N ARG A 31 19.78 -12.90 -12.85
CA ARG A 31 19.25 -12.98 -14.22
C ARG A 31 17.87 -13.61 -14.29
N LEU A 32 17.65 -14.67 -13.51
CA LEU A 32 16.33 -15.29 -13.41
C LEU A 32 15.32 -14.33 -12.77
N GLY A 33 15.76 -13.48 -11.82
CA GLY A 33 14.95 -12.43 -11.24
C GLY A 33 14.37 -11.44 -12.26
N ARG A 34 15.09 -11.17 -13.34
CA ARG A 34 14.60 -10.29 -14.43
C ARG A 34 13.42 -10.88 -15.22
N ALA A 35 13.23 -12.21 -15.15
CA ALA A 35 12.07 -12.86 -15.75
C ALA A 35 10.81 -12.76 -14.89
N LEU A 36 10.95 -12.44 -13.60
CA LEU A 36 9.79 -12.23 -12.74
C LEU A 36 9.04 -10.97 -13.16
N PRO A 37 7.70 -11.01 -13.15
CA PRO A 37 6.90 -9.82 -13.41
C PRO A 37 7.16 -8.77 -12.32
N ALA A 38 7.11 -7.48 -12.68
CA ALA A 38 7.25 -6.38 -11.72
C ALA A 38 6.07 -6.29 -10.73
N GLY A 39 4.97 -7.01 -11.00
CA GLY A 39 3.80 -7.17 -10.15
C GLY A 39 2.90 -8.26 -10.72
N PHE A 40 2.12 -8.90 -9.87
CA PHE A 40 1.19 -9.95 -10.27
C PHE A 40 -0.08 -9.41 -10.93
N PHE A 41 -0.51 -8.21 -10.54
CA PHE A 41 -1.71 -7.55 -11.04
C PHE A 41 -1.37 -6.24 -11.74
N SER A 42 -2.15 -5.87 -12.76
CA SER A 42 -1.94 -4.61 -13.50
C SER A 42 -2.60 -3.39 -12.86
N GLY A 43 -3.59 -3.60 -12.00
CA GLY A 43 -4.42 -2.50 -11.47
C GLY A 43 -5.38 -1.84 -12.47
N GLN A 44 -5.27 -2.14 -13.76
CA GLN A 44 -6.07 -1.51 -14.82
C GLN A 44 -7.59 -1.67 -14.62
N ALA A 45 -8.04 -2.85 -14.18
CA ALA A 45 -9.46 -3.10 -13.94
C ALA A 45 -10.03 -2.15 -12.85
N MET A 46 -9.25 -1.87 -11.82
CA MET A 46 -9.60 -0.90 -10.78
C MET A 46 -9.67 0.51 -11.36
N GLN A 47 -8.64 0.94 -12.08
CA GLN A 47 -8.58 2.26 -12.71
C GLN A 47 -9.76 2.49 -13.66
N GLN A 48 -10.05 1.54 -14.56
CA GLN A 48 -11.18 1.64 -15.49
C GLN A 48 -12.54 1.70 -14.77
N ARG A 49 -12.68 0.98 -13.66
CA ARG A 49 -13.91 1.05 -12.86
C ARG A 49 -14.05 2.41 -12.19
N LEU A 50 -12.98 2.96 -11.62
CA LEU A 50 -12.99 4.29 -11.01
C LEU A 50 -13.26 5.37 -12.04
N ALA A 51 -12.61 5.32 -13.21
CA ALA A 51 -12.85 6.27 -14.30
C ALA A 51 -14.34 6.30 -14.72
N ARG A 52 -14.99 5.12 -14.81
CA ARG A 52 -16.43 5.04 -15.08
C ARG A 52 -17.27 5.68 -13.98
N ILE A 53 -16.96 5.38 -12.71
CA ILE A 53 -17.67 5.94 -11.56
C ILE A 53 -17.50 7.46 -11.50
N PHE A 54 -16.31 7.96 -11.77
CA PHE A 54 -16.01 9.40 -11.73
C PHE A 54 -16.58 10.17 -12.93
N SER A 55 -16.90 9.46 -14.02
CA SER A 55 -17.59 10.03 -15.20
C SER A 55 -19.13 10.12 -15.03
N GLU A 56 -19.70 9.63 -13.93
CA GLU A 56 -21.13 9.76 -13.65
C GLU A 56 -21.54 11.21 -13.36
N PRO A 57 -22.80 11.62 -13.64
CA PRO A 57 -23.27 12.97 -13.35
C PRO A 57 -23.01 13.41 -11.91
N GLY A 58 -22.47 14.61 -11.73
CA GLY A 58 -22.15 15.18 -10.42
C GLY A 58 -20.83 14.71 -9.81
N ARG A 59 -20.06 13.93 -10.56
CA ARG A 59 -18.69 13.48 -10.21
C ARG A 59 -17.68 14.01 -11.22
N THR A 60 -16.38 13.88 -10.91
CA THR A 60 -15.29 14.25 -11.84
C THR A 60 -14.09 13.36 -11.64
N ASP A 61 -13.36 13.09 -12.71
CA ASP A 61 -12.04 12.42 -12.73
C ASP A 61 -10.89 13.45 -12.89
N ASP A 62 -11.17 14.73 -12.69
CA ASP A 62 -10.23 15.86 -12.82
C ASP A 62 -10.07 16.57 -11.47
N PHE A 63 -8.85 16.62 -10.93
CA PHE A 63 -8.51 17.30 -9.67
C PHE A 63 -8.95 18.77 -9.64
N ARG A 64 -8.81 19.49 -10.78
CA ARG A 64 -9.12 20.92 -10.91
C ARG A 64 -10.62 21.24 -10.81
N GLN A 65 -11.47 20.23 -10.98
CA GLN A 65 -12.93 20.36 -10.87
C GLN A 65 -13.44 20.01 -9.47
N LEU A 66 -12.56 19.56 -8.57
CA LEU A 66 -12.96 19.24 -7.20
C LEU A 66 -13.23 20.50 -6.39
N LYS A 67 -14.27 20.46 -5.57
CA LYS A 67 -14.63 21.56 -4.65
C LYS A 67 -13.68 21.67 -3.45
N ARG A 68 -12.94 20.62 -3.15
CA ARG A 68 -11.99 20.55 -2.03
C ARG A 68 -10.67 19.98 -2.54
N LYS A 69 -9.58 20.42 -1.93
CA LYS A 69 -8.25 19.91 -2.25
C LYS A 69 -8.20 18.39 -2.00
N LEU A 70 -7.71 17.66 -2.99
CA LEU A 70 -7.37 16.24 -2.91
C LEU A 70 -5.96 16.07 -3.41
N VAL A 71 -5.11 15.39 -2.65
CA VAL A 71 -3.77 15.02 -3.06
C VAL A 71 -3.62 13.51 -2.93
N LEU A 72 -3.16 12.86 -3.98
CA LEU A 72 -2.83 11.43 -4.02
C LEU A 72 -1.34 11.29 -4.25
N VAL A 73 -0.63 10.67 -3.30
CA VAL A 73 0.81 10.59 -3.38
C VAL A 73 1.25 9.23 -3.87
N ALA A 74 2.08 9.20 -4.92
CA ALA A 74 2.83 8.04 -5.35
C ALA A 74 4.33 8.28 -5.10
N THR A 75 5.15 7.25 -5.36
CA THR A 75 6.61 7.35 -5.35
C THR A 75 7.12 7.07 -6.75
N ASP A 76 7.94 7.95 -7.29
CA ASP A 76 8.69 7.68 -8.51
C ASP A 76 9.77 6.63 -8.22
N LEU A 77 9.71 5.50 -8.91
CA LEU A 77 10.61 4.37 -8.67
C LEU A 77 12.06 4.68 -9.04
N ASP A 78 12.27 5.52 -10.06
CA ASP A 78 13.60 5.81 -10.58
C ASP A 78 14.34 6.87 -9.74
N SER A 79 13.63 7.88 -9.24
CA SER A 79 14.23 8.94 -8.40
C SER A 79 14.06 8.70 -6.89
N GLY A 80 13.07 7.88 -6.50
CA GLY A 80 12.66 7.73 -5.10
C GLY A 80 11.92 8.96 -4.55
N GLU A 81 11.51 9.92 -5.39
CA GLU A 81 10.82 11.11 -4.96
C GLU A 81 9.31 10.92 -4.87
N ALA A 82 8.66 11.71 -3.99
CA ALA A 82 7.21 11.72 -3.89
C ALA A 82 6.60 12.46 -5.09
N VAL A 83 5.50 11.91 -5.61
CA VAL A 83 4.73 12.49 -6.72
C VAL A 83 3.33 12.82 -6.20
N PRO A 84 3.09 14.07 -5.75
CA PRO A 84 1.82 14.50 -5.18
C PRO A 84 0.83 14.92 -6.28
N PHE A 85 0.09 13.98 -6.84
CA PHE A 85 -0.98 14.25 -7.81
C PHE A 85 -2.08 15.12 -7.20
N GLY A 86 -2.51 16.14 -7.92
CA GLY A 86 -3.46 17.15 -7.45
C GLY A 86 -2.80 18.45 -6.99
N GLU A 87 -1.47 18.49 -6.85
CA GLU A 87 -0.72 19.72 -6.70
C GLU A 87 -0.47 20.39 -8.07
N PRO A 88 -0.20 21.71 -8.10
CA PRO A 88 0.05 22.43 -9.35
C PRO A 88 1.13 21.78 -10.21
N GLY A 89 0.81 21.51 -11.48
CA GLY A 89 1.67 20.80 -12.43
C GLY A 89 1.60 19.27 -12.37
N LEU A 90 0.79 18.72 -11.48
CA LEU A 90 0.46 17.29 -11.37
C LEU A 90 -1.07 17.08 -11.21
N ASP A 91 -1.86 18.08 -11.51
CA ASP A 91 -3.31 18.14 -11.40
C ASP A 91 -4.05 17.84 -12.72
N ASP A 92 -3.30 17.67 -13.80
CA ASP A 92 -3.79 17.29 -15.15
C ASP A 92 -3.96 15.77 -15.33
N VAL A 93 -3.45 14.99 -14.38
CA VAL A 93 -3.57 13.53 -14.38
C VAL A 93 -5.00 13.13 -13.92
N PRO A 94 -5.67 12.15 -14.58
CA PRO A 94 -6.95 11.66 -14.09
C PRO A 94 -6.84 11.10 -12.66
N ILE A 95 -7.81 11.43 -11.78
CA ILE A 95 -7.85 10.94 -10.39
C ILE A 95 -7.80 9.42 -10.35
N SER A 96 -8.52 8.74 -11.24
CA SER A 96 -8.53 7.28 -11.36
C SER A 96 -7.14 6.68 -11.65
N LEU A 97 -6.32 7.37 -12.47
CA LEU A 97 -4.94 6.96 -12.76
C LEU A 97 -4.01 7.25 -11.59
N ALA A 98 -4.18 8.40 -10.93
CA ALA A 98 -3.44 8.73 -9.72
C ALA A 98 -3.70 7.75 -8.58
N VAL A 99 -4.96 7.29 -8.41
CA VAL A 99 -5.31 6.21 -7.46
C VAL A 99 -4.60 4.91 -7.80
N GLN A 100 -4.57 4.53 -9.08
CA GLN A 100 -3.86 3.32 -9.52
C GLN A 100 -2.36 3.41 -9.20
N ALA A 101 -1.73 4.56 -9.45
CA ALA A 101 -0.31 4.79 -9.19
C ALA A 101 -0.02 4.78 -7.68
N SER A 102 -0.83 5.48 -6.89
CA SER A 102 -0.69 5.58 -5.44
C SER A 102 -0.93 4.25 -4.71
N ALA A 103 -1.67 3.32 -5.31
CA ALA A 103 -1.96 1.99 -4.77
C ALA A 103 -1.12 0.87 -5.41
N ALA A 104 -0.10 1.20 -6.20
CA ALA A 104 0.74 0.23 -6.90
C ALA A 104 1.81 -0.35 -5.98
N LEU A 105 1.40 -1.17 -4.98
CA LEU A 105 2.32 -1.81 -4.03
C LEU A 105 3.26 -2.77 -4.78
N PRO A 106 4.60 -2.55 -4.69
CA PRO A 106 5.57 -3.37 -5.38
C PRO A 106 5.46 -4.85 -5.05
N GLY A 107 5.64 -5.69 -6.06
CA GLY A 107 5.45 -7.13 -5.97
C GLY A 107 3.98 -7.57 -6.12
N LEU A 108 3.01 -6.78 -5.67
CA LEU A 108 1.59 -7.08 -5.83
C LEU A 108 1.05 -6.49 -7.14
N TYR A 109 1.25 -5.20 -7.33
CA TYR A 109 0.84 -4.50 -8.55
C TYR A 109 2.04 -4.07 -9.39
N ALA A 110 1.87 -4.06 -10.70
CA ALA A 110 2.87 -3.51 -11.60
C ALA A 110 2.96 -1.99 -11.42
N PRO A 111 4.19 -1.42 -11.48
CA PRO A 111 4.37 0.02 -11.52
C PRO A 111 3.55 0.68 -12.64
N VAL A 112 3.13 1.91 -12.42
CA VAL A 112 2.24 2.67 -13.32
C VAL A 112 3.02 3.82 -13.96
N GLU A 113 3.01 3.86 -15.29
CA GLU A 113 3.59 4.98 -16.03
C GLU A 113 2.65 6.18 -16.02
N VAL A 114 3.13 7.32 -15.51
CA VAL A 114 2.39 8.59 -15.48
C VAL A 114 3.33 9.73 -15.86
N ASN A 115 3.04 10.42 -16.95
CA ASN A 115 3.81 11.57 -17.45
C ASN A 115 5.33 11.29 -17.52
N GLY A 116 5.71 10.08 -18.02
CA GLY A 116 7.11 9.66 -18.17
C GLY A 116 7.80 9.23 -16.87
N ARG A 117 7.07 9.13 -15.76
CA ARG A 117 7.57 8.61 -14.47
C ARG A 117 7.03 7.22 -14.22
N THR A 118 7.84 6.35 -13.65
CA THR A 118 7.46 5.01 -13.21
C THR A 118 7.01 5.06 -11.74
N CYS A 119 5.71 5.13 -11.51
CA CYS A 119 5.13 5.32 -10.18
C CYS A 119 4.81 4.02 -9.47
N VAL A 120 5.05 3.98 -8.17
CA VAL A 120 4.69 2.93 -7.22
C VAL A 120 4.01 3.55 -5.99
N ASP A 121 3.52 2.70 -5.06
CA ASP A 121 2.81 3.12 -3.86
C ASP A 121 3.56 4.22 -3.07
N GLY A 122 2.82 5.25 -2.67
CA GLY A 122 3.37 6.40 -1.93
C GLY A 122 3.87 6.06 -0.52
N ALA A 123 3.36 5.02 0.11
CA ALA A 123 3.79 4.59 1.44
C ALA A 123 5.26 4.18 1.51
N LEU A 124 5.90 3.88 0.37
CA LEU A 124 7.32 3.55 0.30
C LEU A 124 8.23 4.76 0.60
N LYS A 125 7.84 5.95 0.22
CA LYS A 125 8.61 7.17 0.51
C LYS A 125 8.33 7.68 1.92
N LYS A 126 7.06 7.86 2.26
CA LYS A 126 6.60 8.38 3.55
C LYS A 126 5.22 7.83 3.87
N THR A 127 5.08 7.28 5.05
CA THR A 127 3.76 6.83 5.50
C THR A 127 2.92 8.03 5.90
N LEU A 128 1.67 8.08 5.46
CA LEU A 128 0.78 9.22 5.66
C LEU A 128 1.49 10.54 5.31
N HIS A 129 1.48 10.93 4.06
CA HIS A 129 2.07 12.21 3.58
C HIS A 129 1.35 13.44 4.18
N ALA A 130 1.20 13.46 5.51
CA ALA A 130 0.44 14.46 6.26
C ALA A 130 1.00 15.89 6.09
N SER A 131 2.30 16.03 5.82
CA SER A 131 2.92 17.34 5.53
C SER A 131 2.21 18.11 4.41
N VAL A 132 1.69 17.42 3.39
CA VAL A 132 0.94 18.06 2.30
C VAL A 132 -0.29 18.81 2.79
N LEU A 133 -0.87 18.38 3.90
CA LEU A 133 -2.05 19.02 4.51
C LEU A 133 -1.67 19.93 5.69
N LEU A 134 -0.67 19.55 6.48
CA LEU A 134 -0.23 20.32 7.65
C LEU A 134 0.27 21.73 7.26
N ASP A 135 0.94 21.83 6.12
CA ASP A 135 1.43 23.11 5.59
C ASP A 135 0.29 24.08 5.20
N GLU A 136 -0.97 23.60 5.13
CA GLU A 136 -2.17 24.43 4.89
C GLU A 136 -2.71 25.12 6.17
N GLY A 137 -2.11 24.88 7.34
CA GLY A 137 -2.52 25.53 8.59
C GLY A 137 -3.81 24.97 9.18
N LEU A 138 -3.92 23.66 9.33
CA LEU A 138 -5.09 22.97 9.88
C LEU A 138 -5.14 23.04 11.41
N ASP A 139 -6.34 23.16 11.97
CA ASP A 139 -6.58 22.99 13.41
C ASP A 139 -6.61 21.50 13.82
N LEU A 140 -7.15 20.63 12.96
CA LEU A 140 -7.27 19.19 13.21
C LEU A 140 -6.91 18.39 11.97
N LEU A 141 -6.04 17.39 12.13
CA LEU A 141 -5.71 16.39 11.13
C LEU A 141 -6.14 15.00 11.61
N ILE A 142 -7.03 14.34 10.86
CA ILE A 142 -7.42 12.94 11.13
C ILE A 142 -6.65 12.03 10.19
N CYS A 143 -5.84 11.15 10.77
CA CYS A 143 -5.03 10.16 10.07
C CYS A 143 -5.64 8.76 10.22
N LEU A 144 -5.75 8.03 9.12
CA LEU A 144 -6.20 6.64 9.09
C LEU A 144 -5.05 5.74 8.61
N ASN A 145 -4.57 4.83 9.45
CA ASN A 145 -3.58 3.83 9.07
C ASN A 145 -4.10 2.41 9.29
N PRO A 146 -4.56 1.71 8.25
CA PRO A 146 -5.02 0.33 8.38
C PRO A 146 -3.86 -0.69 8.40
N LEU A 147 -2.62 -0.27 8.16
CA LEU A 147 -1.46 -1.14 7.93
C LEU A 147 -0.56 -1.22 9.16
N VAL A 148 -1.07 -1.75 10.26
CA VAL A 148 -0.26 -2.04 11.47
C VAL A 148 0.36 -3.44 11.39
N PRO A 149 1.57 -3.65 11.98
CA PRO A 149 2.13 -4.99 12.14
C PRO A 149 1.27 -5.83 13.08
N PHE A 150 1.20 -7.13 12.83
CA PHE A 150 0.40 -8.04 13.62
C PHE A 150 1.23 -8.69 14.73
N ASP A 151 0.75 -8.61 15.97
CA ASP A 151 1.33 -9.31 17.11
C ASP A 151 0.75 -10.72 17.24
N ALA A 152 1.39 -11.68 16.58
CA ALA A 152 0.97 -13.07 16.60
C ALA A 152 1.20 -13.77 17.96
N THR A 153 2.07 -13.20 18.83
CA THR A 153 2.39 -13.76 20.15
C THR A 153 1.27 -13.54 21.17
N HIS A 154 0.69 -12.35 21.17
CA HIS A 154 -0.32 -11.93 22.14
C HIS A 154 -1.74 -11.90 21.57
N SER A 155 -1.91 -12.18 20.28
CA SER A 155 -3.25 -12.25 19.69
C SER A 155 -3.98 -13.50 20.13
N PRO A 156 -5.24 -13.38 20.59
CA PRO A 156 -6.05 -14.55 20.92
C PRO A 156 -6.26 -15.43 19.68
N ARG A 157 -6.44 -16.74 19.88
CA ARG A 157 -6.77 -17.66 18.79
C ARG A 157 -8.19 -17.37 18.32
N HIS A 158 -8.33 -16.83 17.11
CA HIS A 158 -9.62 -16.57 16.47
C HIS A 158 -9.74 -17.41 15.20
N LYS A 159 -10.95 -17.81 14.86
CA LYS A 159 -11.27 -18.26 13.50
C LYS A 159 -11.18 -17.06 12.57
N VAL A 160 -10.51 -17.22 11.45
CA VAL A 160 -10.46 -16.18 10.41
C VAL A 160 -11.87 -15.98 9.85
N LEU A 161 -12.33 -14.75 9.73
CA LEU A 161 -13.64 -14.39 9.17
C LEU A 161 -13.85 -15.10 7.82
N GLY A 162 -14.89 -15.96 7.77
CA GLY A 162 -15.30 -16.65 6.53
C GLY A 162 -14.46 -17.86 6.12
N SER A 163 -13.52 -18.32 6.94
CA SER A 163 -12.82 -19.59 6.75
C SER A 163 -13.00 -20.51 7.96
N ASN A 164 -12.94 -21.82 7.72
CA ASN A 164 -12.87 -22.83 8.79
C ASN A 164 -11.41 -23.10 9.22
N GLU A 165 -10.46 -22.37 8.67
CA GLU A 165 -9.04 -22.56 8.96
C GLU A 165 -8.70 -21.98 10.34
N GLU A 166 -7.92 -22.75 11.09
CA GLU A 166 -7.32 -22.26 12.33
C GLU A 166 -6.24 -21.22 11.99
N ARG A 167 -6.05 -20.30 12.93
CA ARG A 167 -5.01 -19.29 12.87
C ARG A 167 -3.63 -19.90 12.54
N ILE A 168 -2.87 -19.20 11.71
CA ILE A 168 -1.47 -19.53 11.45
C ILE A 168 -0.68 -19.39 12.77
N PRO A 169 -0.14 -20.48 13.35
CA PRO A 169 0.52 -20.44 14.66
C PRO A 169 1.76 -19.55 14.68
N LYS A 170 2.49 -19.55 13.57
CA LYS A 170 3.64 -18.65 13.32
C LYS A 170 3.46 -18.00 11.96
N LEU A 171 3.80 -16.71 11.85
CA LEU A 171 3.67 -15.96 10.59
C LEU A 171 4.48 -16.58 9.46
N ILE A 172 5.62 -17.21 9.77
CA ILE A 172 6.47 -17.89 8.78
C ILE A 172 5.75 -19.08 8.12
N ASP A 173 4.81 -19.72 8.81
CA ASP A 173 4.07 -20.86 8.27
C ASP A 173 3.11 -20.43 7.15
N GLY A 174 2.77 -19.15 7.09
CA GLY A 174 2.04 -18.53 5.98
C GLY A 174 2.87 -18.29 4.73
N GLY A 175 4.16 -18.64 4.76
CA GLY A 175 5.09 -18.51 3.64
C GLY A 175 5.45 -17.06 3.28
N MET A 176 6.10 -16.90 2.13
CA MET A 176 6.64 -15.62 1.68
C MET A 176 5.60 -14.47 1.62
N PRO A 177 4.35 -14.67 1.17
CA PRO A 177 3.38 -13.57 1.13
C PRO A 177 3.09 -12.97 2.51
N VAL A 178 2.94 -13.81 3.54
CA VAL A 178 2.67 -13.35 4.91
C VAL A 178 3.91 -12.69 5.52
N VAL A 179 5.09 -13.26 5.29
CA VAL A 179 6.37 -12.67 5.75
C VAL A 179 6.58 -11.30 5.14
N LEU A 180 6.40 -11.15 3.81
CA LEU A 180 6.52 -9.86 3.13
C LEU A 180 5.47 -8.87 3.62
N SER A 181 4.21 -9.29 3.78
CA SER A 181 3.13 -8.45 4.31
C SER A 181 3.50 -7.90 5.69
N GLN A 182 3.95 -8.76 6.60
CA GLN A 182 4.37 -8.35 7.94
C GLN A 182 5.58 -7.41 7.91
N THR A 183 6.56 -7.70 7.07
CA THR A 183 7.76 -6.86 6.91
C THR A 183 7.40 -5.47 6.42
N PHE A 184 6.56 -5.36 5.38
CA PHE A 184 6.08 -4.06 4.89
C PHE A 184 5.29 -3.30 5.95
N ARG A 185 4.38 -3.96 6.66
CA ARG A 185 3.61 -3.34 7.75
C ARG A 185 4.54 -2.81 8.85
N SER A 186 5.56 -3.57 9.26
CA SER A 186 6.53 -3.14 10.28
C SER A 186 7.34 -1.94 9.81
N LEU A 187 7.80 -1.91 8.56
CA LEU A 187 8.54 -0.79 7.99
C LEU A 187 7.66 0.48 7.89
N ILE A 188 6.43 0.33 7.41
CA ILE A 188 5.47 1.43 7.25
C ILE A 188 5.13 2.01 8.62
N HIS A 189 4.83 1.16 9.60
CA HIS A 189 4.45 1.58 10.96
C HIS A 189 5.60 2.28 11.69
N SER A 190 6.82 1.73 11.64
CA SER A 190 8.00 2.37 12.24
C SER A 190 8.27 3.77 11.67
N ARG A 191 8.11 3.94 10.36
CA ARG A 191 8.22 5.26 9.71
C ARG A 191 7.09 6.21 10.12
N LEU A 192 5.88 5.68 10.27
CA LEU A 192 4.74 6.45 10.74
C LEU A 192 4.98 7.01 12.15
N GLU A 193 5.42 6.17 13.08
CA GLU A 193 5.72 6.61 14.45
C GLU A 193 6.75 7.74 14.49
N LEU A 194 7.81 7.64 13.69
CA LEU A 194 8.81 8.70 13.59
C LEU A 194 8.23 9.97 12.96
N GLY A 195 7.41 9.83 11.91
CA GLY A 195 6.74 10.94 11.25
C GLY A 195 5.79 11.68 12.18
N MET A 196 4.98 10.95 12.96
CA MET A 196 4.02 11.54 13.90
C MET A 196 4.73 12.33 15.00
N LYS A 197 5.84 11.82 15.56
CA LYS A 197 6.68 12.57 16.51
C LYS A 197 7.24 13.86 15.91
N GLY A 198 7.67 13.80 14.65
CA GLY A 198 8.13 14.97 13.91
C GLY A 198 7.03 16.01 13.71
N TYR A 199 5.84 15.59 13.32
CA TYR A 199 4.69 16.49 13.12
C TYR A 199 4.26 17.19 14.41
N ALA A 200 4.21 16.47 15.53
CA ALA A 200 3.89 17.06 16.83
C ALA A 200 4.89 18.17 17.24
N GLN A 201 6.15 18.08 16.80
CA GLN A 201 7.15 19.10 17.06
C GLN A 201 7.08 20.29 16.09
N THR A 202 6.82 20.03 14.79
CA THR A 202 6.83 21.06 13.75
C THR A 202 5.50 21.81 13.62
N HIS A 203 4.39 21.17 14.04
CA HIS A 203 3.03 21.73 13.97
C HIS A 203 2.30 21.61 15.32
N PRO A 204 2.82 22.24 16.40
CA PRO A 204 2.28 22.10 17.75
C PRO A 204 0.88 22.71 17.91
N GLN A 205 0.44 23.53 16.95
CA GLN A 205 -0.89 24.14 16.91
C GLN A 205 -1.97 23.26 16.26
N THR A 206 -1.58 22.13 15.64
CA THR A 206 -2.51 21.24 14.96
C THR A 206 -2.75 19.98 15.80
N ASP A 207 -3.99 19.72 16.15
CA ASP A 207 -4.39 18.46 16.76
C ASP A 207 -4.30 17.32 15.73
N ILE A 208 -3.57 16.25 16.06
CA ILE A 208 -3.41 15.10 15.17
C ILE A 208 -4.01 13.86 15.80
N LEU A 209 -5.11 13.38 15.23
CA LEU A 209 -5.78 12.14 15.63
C LEU A 209 -5.38 11.00 14.69
N LEU A 210 -4.63 10.01 15.20
CA LEU A 210 -4.27 8.80 14.47
C LEU A 210 -5.22 7.66 14.84
N LEU A 211 -5.90 7.12 13.85
CA LEU A 211 -6.80 5.97 13.97
C LEU A 211 -6.13 4.74 13.34
N GLU A 212 -5.86 3.74 14.17
CA GLU A 212 -5.21 2.48 13.79
C GLU A 212 -5.96 1.28 14.39
N PRO A 213 -5.96 0.11 13.73
CA PRO A 213 -6.44 -1.11 14.34
C PRO A 213 -5.51 -1.59 15.45
N ASP A 214 -6.03 -2.40 16.37
CA ASP A 214 -5.21 -3.09 17.36
C ASP A 214 -4.24 -4.06 16.66
N HIS A 215 -2.97 -4.06 17.06
CA HIS A 215 -1.95 -4.98 16.55
C HIS A 215 -2.29 -6.47 16.75
N ARG A 216 -3.26 -6.78 17.63
CA ARG A 216 -3.74 -8.14 17.91
C ARG A 216 -4.99 -8.51 17.10
N ASP A 217 -5.45 -7.61 16.23
CA ASP A 217 -6.63 -7.84 15.42
C ASP A 217 -6.34 -8.79 14.26
N ALA A 218 -6.47 -10.10 14.55
CA ALA A 218 -6.27 -11.15 13.56
C ALA A 218 -7.28 -11.08 12.41
N GLU A 219 -8.49 -10.58 12.65
CA GLU A 219 -9.53 -10.48 11.62
C GLU A 219 -9.15 -9.52 10.52
N LEU A 220 -8.60 -8.35 10.89
CA LEU A 220 -8.10 -7.37 9.92
C LEU A 220 -6.79 -7.81 9.27
N PHE A 221 -5.87 -8.43 10.02
CA PHE A 221 -4.58 -8.84 9.48
C PHE A 221 -4.70 -9.99 8.48
N LEU A 222 -5.48 -11.04 8.83
CA LEU A 222 -5.65 -12.24 8.02
C LEU A 222 -6.78 -12.10 6.99
N ALA A 223 -7.44 -10.96 6.94
CA ALA A 223 -8.49 -10.68 5.98
C ALA A 223 -8.00 -10.88 4.54
N ASN A 224 -8.77 -11.63 3.76
CA ASN A 224 -8.50 -11.73 2.33
C ASN A 224 -8.95 -10.44 1.62
N THR A 225 -8.01 -9.54 1.38
CA THR A 225 -8.26 -8.26 0.70
C THR A 225 -8.87 -8.39 -0.70
N PHE A 226 -8.78 -9.57 -1.31
CA PHE A 226 -9.38 -9.88 -2.61
C PHE A 226 -10.80 -10.47 -2.48
N SER A 227 -11.27 -10.78 -1.25
CA SER A 227 -12.60 -11.34 -1.02
C SER A 227 -13.66 -10.24 -1.00
N TRP A 228 -14.45 -10.19 -2.06
CA TRP A 228 -15.58 -9.27 -2.14
C TRP A 228 -16.69 -9.58 -1.11
N SER A 229 -16.88 -10.84 -0.74
CA SER A 229 -17.91 -11.27 0.22
C SER A 229 -17.62 -10.83 1.65
N GLN A 230 -16.36 -10.74 2.05
CA GLN A 230 -15.95 -10.38 3.42
C GLN A 230 -15.97 -8.87 3.71
N ARG A 231 -16.05 -8.02 2.68
CA ARG A 231 -15.92 -6.56 2.85
C ARG A 231 -16.88 -5.91 3.83
N ARG A 232 -18.15 -6.42 3.89
CA ARG A 232 -19.15 -5.88 4.82
C ARG A 232 -18.83 -6.23 6.27
N ALA A 233 -18.44 -7.48 6.51
CA ALA A 233 -18.07 -7.93 7.84
C ALA A 233 -16.82 -7.19 8.34
N LEU A 234 -15.82 -7.00 7.48
CA LEU A 234 -14.62 -6.21 7.80
C LEU A 234 -14.94 -4.74 8.08
N ALA A 235 -15.80 -4.12 7.28
CA ALA A 235 -16.21 -2.73 7.50
C ALA A 235 -16.97 -2.57 8.81
N GLU A 236 -17.88 -3.49 9.13
CA GLU A 236 -18.62 -3.48 10.40
C GLU A 236 -17.67 -3.70 11.58
N HIS A 237 -16.76 -4.68 11.49
CA HIS A 237 -15.74 -4.91 12.50
C HIS A 237 -14.89 -3.67 12.75
N ALA A 238 -14.35 -3.04 11.70
CA ALA A 238 -13.57 -1.82 11.81
C ALA A 238 -14.38 -0.65 12.40
N TYR A 239 -15.65 -0.52 12.02
CA TYR A 239 -16.56 0.51 12.57
C TYR A 239 -16.74 0.33 14.08
N GLN A 240 -17.04 -0.88 14.55
CA GLN A 240 -17.25 -1.14 15.97
C GLN A 240 -15.97 -0.88 16.78
N ARG A 241 -14.82 -1.34 16.29
CA ARG A 241 -13.52 -1.09 16.93
C ARG A 241 -13.18 0.39 17.04
N THR A 242 -13.34 1.14 15.96
CA THR A 242 -13.10 2.60 15.94
C THR A 242 -14.05 3.32 16.90
N ARG A 243 -15.32 2.92 16.95
CA ARG A 243 -16.31 3.47 17.87
C ARG A 243 -15.96 3.21 19.34
N GLU A 244 -15.49 2.01 19.67
CA GLU A 244 -15.02 1.66 21.02
C GLU A 244 -13.81 2.52 21.42
N MET A 245 -12.82 2.64 20.52
CA MET A 245 -11.64 3.47 20.74
C MET A 245 -11.99 4.94 20.98
N LEU A 246 -12.85 5.54 20.16
CA LEU A 246 -13.29 6.93 20.33
C LEU A 246 -14.07 7.15 21.63
N ARG A 247 -14.81 6.14 22.10
CA ARG A 247 -15.51 6.22 23.39
C ARG A 247 -14.58 6.14 24.59
N SER A 248 -13.54 5.29 24.53
CA SER A 248 -12.57 5.17 25.62
C SER A 248 -11.69 6.42 25.80
N GLN A 249 -11.55 7.25 24.76
CA GLN A 249 -10.83 8.54 24.85
C GLN A 249 -11.69 9.69 25.42
N ARG A 250 -12.99 9.47 25.62
CA ARG A 250 -13.89 10.48 26.22
C ARG A 250 -13.95 10.45 27.74
N SER A 251 -13.39 9.45 28.37
CA SER A 251 -13.26 9.31 29.85
C SER A 251 -11.92 9.87 30.31
#